data_7ecac49ea49ffe0c636aadc83aa6a18b
#
_entry.id   7ecac49ea49ffe0c636aadc83aa6a18b
#
_cell.length_a   1.000
_cell.length_b   1.000
_cell.length_c   1.000
_cell.angle_alpha   90.00
_cell.angle_beta   90.00
_cell.angle_gamma   90.00
#
_symmetry.space_group_name_H-M   'P 1'
#
loop_
_entity.id
_entity.type
_entity.pdbx_description
1 polymer ?
#
loop_
_entity_poly.entity_id
_entity_poly.type
_entity_poly.pdbx_seq_one_letter_code
_entity_poly.pdbx_strand_id
1 'polypeptide(L)'
;MIRNTMPNSNKGLGTTDVLPLSEPRIGVLTGEVNYKKVPIGAYDLLGQFTLASQPDYVSDLNMIQSMGFNVYRISISWARIFPTGEEAQPSEEGLKYYEAIIDQVLQKDIEPIVTLSHFDLPLHLYEKYGAWKSRKMIELYEHYTEAVFRHFKDKVRYWITFNEFNILHHLPYLGGGLSFEDGENRNQRIWQAAH
;
A
#
# COMPACT_ATOMS: atom_id res chain seq x y z
N MET A 1 -1.10 -2.99 -12.60
CA MET A 1 -0.83 -2.73 -11.18
C MET A 1 -0.15 -3.96 -10.62
N ILE A 2 1.15 -3.89 -10.34
CA ILE A 2 1.88 -4.99 -9.71
C ILE A 2 1.39 -5.03 -8.26
N ARG A 3 0.59 -6.03 -7.90
CA ARG A 3 0.16 -6.24 -6.53
C ARG A 3 1.35 -6.72 -5.71
N ASN A 4 1.61 -6.06 -4.60
CA ASN A 4 2.78 -6.28 -3.73
C ASN A 4 2.76 -7.60 -2.93
N THR A 5 2.07 -8.61 -3.40
CA THR A 5 1.84 -9.84 -2.66
C THR A 5 2.77 -10.95 -3.16
N MET A 6 3.92 -11.09 -2.53
CA MET A 6 4.81 -12.24 -2.74
C MET A 6 4.78 -13.16 -1.52
N PRO A 7 4.57 -14.48 -1.71
CA PRO A 7 4.37 -15.44 -0.61
C PRO A 7 5.58 -15.66 0.29
N ASN A 8 6.79 -15.35 -0.16
CA ASN A 8 8.05 -15.64 0.55
C ASN A 8 8.81 -14.39 0.98
N SER A 9 8.13 -13.23 1.06
CA SER A 9 8.77 -12.01 1.50
C SER A 9 8.44 -11.74 2.96
N ASN A 10 9.38 -11.16 3.71
CA ASN A 10 9.17 -10.62 5.06
C ASN A 10 8.23 -9.39 5.07
N LYS A 11 7.36 -9.27 4.05
CA LYS A 11 6.33 -8.25 3.99
C LYS A 11 5.35 -8.47 5.14
N GLY A 12 5.10 -7.43 5.93
CA GLY A 12 3.99 -7.40 6.89
C GLY A 12 2.63 -7.40 6.21
N LEU A 13 1.57 -7.71 6.98
CA LEU A 13 0.20 -7.57 6.50
C LEU A 13 -0.16 -6.10 6.33
N GLY A 14 -0.74 -5.78 5.19
CA GLY A 14 -1.36 -4.49 4.92
C GLY A 14 -2.88 -4.51 5.10
N THR A 15 -3.49 -3.34 5.18
CA THR A 15 -4.95 -3.20 5.30
C THR A 15 -5.71 -3.79 4.12
N THR A 16 -5.10 -3.85 2.95
CA THR A 16 -5.70 -4.46 1.75
C THR A 16 -5.68 -5.99 1.76
N ASP A 17 -4.80 -6.60 2.55
CA ASP A 17 -4.68 -8.06 2.66
C ASP A 17 -5.85 -8.68 3.46
N VAL A 18 -6.59 -7.88 4.23
CA VAL A 18 -7.74 -8.32 5.03
C VAL A 18 -9.09 -7.92 4.44
N LEU A 19 -9.13 -7.49 3.19
CA LEU A 19 -10.38 -7.17 2.51
C LEU A 19 -11.15 -8.46 2.17
N PRO A 20 -12.45 -8.56 2.54
CA PRO A 20 -13.27 -9.70 2.17
C PRO A 20 -13.36 -9.88 0.64
N LEU A 21 -13.49 -11.13 0.19
CA LEU A 21 -13.63 -11.47 -1.22
C LEU A 21 -15.07 -11.31 -1.72
N SER A 22 -16.03 -11.47 -0.82
CA SER A 22 -17.47 -11.36 -1.07
C SER A 22 -18.09 -10.40 -0.06
N GLU A 23 -19.42 -10.39 0.04
CA GLU A 23 -20.10 -9.65 1.11
C GLU A 23 -19.56 -10.06 2.51
N PRO A 24 -19.33 -9.14 3.43
CA PRO A 24 -19.67 -7.71 3.43
C PRO A 24 -18.54 -6.76 2.93
N ARG A 25 -17.89 -7.07 1.83
CA ARG A 25 -16.74 -6.31 1.30
C ARG A 25 -17.00 -4.80 1.22
N ILE A 26 -18.15 -4.43 0.68
CA ILE A 26 -18.50 -3.00 0.55
C ILE A 26 -18.60 -2.34 1.92
N GLY A 27 -19.22 -2.98 2.89
CA GLY A 27 -19.29 -2.44 4.26
C GLY A 27 -17.92 -2.25 4.90
N VAL A 28 -16.94 -3.14 4.61
CA VAL A 28 -15.56 -2.95 5.08
C VAL A 28 -14.90 -1.78 4.34
N LEU A 29 -15.03 -1.69 3.02
CA LEU A 29 -14.43 -0.62 2.23
C LEU A 29 -14.95 0.77 2.62
N THR A 30 -16.23 0.86 2.98
CA THR A 30 -16.87 2.11 3.46
C THR A 30 -16.60 2.39 4.94
N GLY A 31 -15.95 1.47 5.65
CA GLY A 31 -15.66 1.59 7.08
C GLY A 31 -16.85 1.35 8.00
N GLU A 32 -18.01 0.96 7.46
CA GLU A 32 -19.24 0.66 8.22
C GLU A 32 -19.15 -0.68 8.94
N VAL A 33 -18.39 -1.62 8.38
CA VAL A 33 -18.14 -2.94 8.97
C VAL A 33 -16.65 -3.09 9.28
N ASN A 34 -16.33 -3.35 10.54
CA ASN A 34 -14.94 -3.68 10.88
C ASN A 34 -14.61 -5.07 10.34
N TYR A 35 -13.48 -5.19 9.62
CA TYR A 35 -13.06 -6.47 9.03
C TYR A 35 -12.96 -7.60 10.05
N LYS A 36 -12.64 -7.32 11.32
CA LYS A 36 -12.61 -8.30 12.41
C LYS A 36 -13.98 -8.91 12.74
N LYS A 37 -15.07 -8.25 12.35
CA LYS A 37 -16.44 -8.76 12.48
C LYS A 37 -16.85 -9.66 11.31
N VAL A 38 -16.00 -9.80 10.31
CA VAL A 38 -16.25 -10.68 9.16
C VAL A 38 -15.92 -12.10 9.55
N PRO A 39 -16.79 -13.09 9.26
CA PRO A 39 -16.52 -14.50 9.59
C PRO A 39 -15.21 -14.99 8.95
N ILE A 40 -14.47 -15.80 9.70
CA ILE A 40 -13.26 -16.47 9.20
C ILE A 40 -13.65 -17.29 7.96
N GLY A 41 -12.91 -17.14 6.87
CA GLY A 41 -13.21 -17.78 5.58
C GLY A 41 -13.97 -16.90 4.57
N ALA A 42 -14.48 -15.73 5.02
CA ALA A 42 -15.03 -14.74 4.08
C ALA A 42 -13.91 -13.96 3.34
N TYR A 43 -12.69 -14.05 3.80
CA TYR A 43 -11.49 -13.53 3.17
C TYR A 43 -10.35 -14.53 3.29
N ASP A 44 -9.51 -14.55 2.27
CA ASP A 44 -8.28 -15.32 2.26
C ASP A 44 -7.11 -14.35 2.45
N LEU A 45 -6.52 -14.34 3.64
CA LEU A 45 -5.50 -13.40 4.05
C LEU A 45 -4.25 -13.41 3.16
N LEU A 46 -3.95 -14.54 2.52
CA LEU A 46 -2.76 -14.68 1.68
C LEU A 46 -2.99 -15.61 0.47
N GLY A 47 -3.95 -16.51 0.54
CA GLY A 47 -4.05 -17.65 -0.37
C GLY A 47 -4.33 -17.26 -1.82
N GLN A 48 -5.21 -16.30 -2.06
CA GLN A 48 -5.57 -15.93 -3.44
C GLN A 48 -4.52 -15.06 -4.14
N PHE A 49 -3.66 -14.42 -3.37
CA PHE A 49 -2.58 -13.60 -3.92
C PHE A 49 -1.27 -14.38 -4.07
N THR A 50 -1.18 -15.55 -3.45
CA THR A 50 -0.03 -16.46 -3.55
C THR A 50 -0.06 -17.32 -4.81
N LEU A 51 -1.23 -17.51 -5.42
CA LEU A 51 -1.38 -18.30 -6.65
C LEU A 51 -1.04 -17.53 -7.91
N ALA A 52 -0.94 -16.22 -7.85
CA ALA A 52 -0.32 -15.49 -8.92
C ALA A 52 1.16 -15.92 -8.94
N SER A 53 1.56 -16.68 -9.96
CA SER A 53 2.94 -16.80 -10.39
C SER A 53 3.62 -15.45 -10.14
N GLN A 54 4.85 -15.46 -9.68
CA GLN A 54 5.66 -14.23 -9.56
C GLN A 54 5.42 -13.43 -10.84
N PRO A 55 4.88 -12.20 -10.75
CA PRO A 55 4.62 -11.42 -11.95
C PRO A 55 5.96 -11.35 -12.70
N ASP A 56 5.97 -11.81 -13.92
CA ASP A 56 7.13 -11.65 -14.80
C ASP A 56 7.19 -10.19 -15.24
N TYR A 57 7.54 -9.33 -14.28
CA TYR A 57 7.64 -7.89 -14.52
C TYR A 57 8.68 -7.57 -15.60
N VAL A 58 9.64 -8.50 -15.85
CA VAL A 58 10.63 -8.32 -16.92
C VAL A 58 9.96 -8.46 -18.28
N SER A 59 9.09 -9.46 -18.46
CA SER A 59 8.28 -9.61 -19.67
C SER A 59 7.34 -8.44 -19.87
N ASP A 60 6.65 -8.01 -18.82
CA ASP A 60 5.76 -6.84 -18.86
C ASP A 60 6.53 -5.57 -19.26
N LEU A 61 7.70 -5.32 -18.69
CA LEU A 61 8.54 -4.18 -19.04
C LEU A 61 9.09 -4.23 -20.46
N ASN A 62 9.40 -5.43 -20.98
CA ASN A 62 9.78 -5.60 -22.39
C ASN A 62 8.62 -5.23 -23.32
N MET A 63 7.42 -5.65 -22.98
CA MET A 63 6.21 -5.31 -23.75
C MET A 63 5.96 -3.79 -23.71
N ILE A 64 6.01 -3.16 -22.53
CA ILE A 64 5.83 -1.72 -22.35
C ILE A 64 6.86 -0.94 -23.18
N GLN A 65 8.12 -1.36 -23.16
CA GLN A 65 9.19 -0.77 -23.97
C GLN A 65 8.89 -0.91 -25.47
N SER A 66 8.47 -2.10 -25.92
CA SER A 66 8.16 -2.35 -27.34
C SER A 66 6.96 -1.53 -27.84
N MET A 67 6.07 -1.12 -26.95
CA MET A 67 4.93 -0.23 -27.24
C MET A 67 5.35 1.26 -27.29
N GLY A 68 6.60 1.59 -27.00
CA GLY A 68 7.12 2.95 -27.03
C GLY A 68 6.77 3.81 -25.79
N PHE A 69 6.37 3.21 -24.68
CA PHE A 69 6.18 3.92 -23.42
C PHE A 69 7.53 4.31 -22.83
N ASN A 70 7.63 5.54 -22.34
CA ASN A 70 8.84 6.11 -21.76
C ASN A 70 8.70 6.44 -20.27
N VAL A 71 7.56 6.14 -19.68
CA VAL A 71 7.27 6.31 -18.24
C VAL A 71 6.58 5.09 -17.69
N TYR A 72 6.98 4.65 -16.49
CA TYR A 72 6.34 3.55 -15.79
C TYR A 72 6.08 3.91 -14.34
N ARG A 73 4.81 3.77 -13.93
CA ARG A 73 4.39 4.05 -12.55
C ARG A 73 4.29 2.77 -11.73
N ILE A 74 4.99 2.75 -10.61
CA ILE A 74 4.89 1.70 -9.59
C ILE A 74 4.48 2.29 -8.24
N SER A 75 4.01 1.45 -7.33
CA SER A 75 3.81 1.82 -5.92
C SER A 75 4.69 0.97 -5.01
N ILE A 76 5.20 1.59 -3.94
CA ILE A 76 5.91 0.91 -2.87
C ILE A 76 4.90 0.58 -1.77
N SER A 77 4.90 -0.68 -1.29
CA SER A 77 4.10 -1.06 -0.12
C SER A 77 4.84 -0.65 1.15
N TRP A 78 4.22 0.16 1.98
CA TRP A 78 4.76 0.52 3.30
C TRP A 78 5.04 -0.72 4.13
N ALA A 79 4.10 -1.69 4.18
CA ALA A 79 4.24 -2.94 4.92
C ALA A 79 5.37 -3.87 4.38
N ARG A 80 5.93 -3.60 3.20
CA ARG A 80 7.12 -4.31 2.72
C ARG A 80 8.41 -3.66 3.22
N ILE A 81 8.41 -2.35 3.38
CA ILE A 81 9.59 -1.61 3.88
C ILE A 81 9.63 -1.63 5.41
N PHE A 82 8.50 -1.47 6.07
CA PHE A 82 8.31 -1.56 7.51
C PHE A 82 7.13 -2.48 7.80
N PRO A 83 7.35 -3.78 8.07
CA PRO A 83 6.29 -4.80 8.21
C PRO A 83 5.19 -4.46 9.21
N THR A 84 5.51 -3.84 10.33
CA THR A 84 4.54 -3.32 11.30
C THR A 84 4.32 -1.82 11.19
N GLY A 85 5.23 -1.10 10.53
CA GLY A 85 5.25 0.35 10.41
C GLY A 85 5.97 1.06 11.56
N GLU A 86 6.52 0.32 12.54
CA GLU A 86 7.17 0.88 13.74
C GLU A 86 8.63 0.42 13.91
N GLU A 87 9.17 -0.32 12.97
CA GLU A 87 10.55 -0.77 13.01
C GLU A 87 11.52 0.42 12.99
N ALA A 88 12.61 0.34 13.74
CA ALA A 88 13.63 1.39 13.77
C ALA A 88 14.43 1.48 12.46
N GLN A 89 14.47 0.40 11.68
CA GLN A 89 15.18 0.32 10.40
C GLN A 89 14.28 -0.33 9.34
N PRO A 90 14.38 0.11 8.07
CA PRO A 90 13.64 -0.49 6.98
C PRO A 90 14.14 -1.91 6.67
N SER A 91 13.27 -2.74 6.14
CA SER A 91 13.61 -4.04 5.61
C SER A 91 14.57 -3.90 4.41
N GLU A 92 15.78 -4.41 4.56
CA GLU A 92 16.74 -4.45 3.45
C GLU A 92 16.22 -5.29 2.27
N GLU A 93 15.53 -6.39 2.55
CA GLU A 93 14.90 -7.23 1.53
C GLU A 93 13.81 -6.47 0.78
N GLY A 94 12.99 -5.71 1.52
CA GLY A 94 11.95 -4.86 0.95
C GLY A 94 12.53 -3.77 0.03
N LEU A 95 13.61 -3.11 0.46
CA LEU A 95 14.29 -2.10 -0.35
C LEU A 95 14.91 -2.72 -1.61
N LYS A 96 15.65 -3.82 -1.49
CA LYS A 96 16.27 -4.53 -2.62
C LYS A 96 15.24 -5.03 -3.65
N TYR A 97 14.05 -5.45 -3.18
CA TYR A 97 12.96 -5.85 -4.07
C TYR A 97 12.55 -4.72 -5.01
N TYR A 98 12.31 -3.51 -4.49
CA TYR A 98 11.94 -2.37 -5.33
C TYR A 98 13.12 -1.82 -6.12
N GLU A 99 14.32 -1.89 -5.58
CA GLU A 99 15.54 -1.50 -6.30
C GLU A 99 15.73 -2.33 -7.58
N ALA A 100 15.54 -3.64 -7.50
CA ALA A 100 15.62 -4.51 -8.66
C ALA A 100 14.60 -4.15 -9.75
N ILE A 101 13.36 -3.79 -9.36
CA ILE A 101 12.33 -3.34 -10.31
C ILE A 101 12.71 -2.00 -10.93
N ILE A 102 13.11 -1.03 -10.12
CA ILE A 102 13.48 0.33 -10.59
C ILE A 102 14.67 0.25 -11.53
N ASP A 103 15.68 -0.56 -11.21
CA ASP A 103 16.84 -0.76 -12.07
C ASP A 103 16.47 -1.37 -13.43
N GLN A 104 15.54 -2.32 -13.46
CA GLN A 104 15.04 -2.88 -14.71
C GLN A 104 14.26 -1.85 -15.55
N VAL A 105 13.51 -0.96 -14.91
CA VAL A 105 12.81 0.15 -15.58
C VAL A 105 13.82 1.12 -16.22
N LEU A 106 14.84 1.53 -15.45
CA LEU A 106 15.89 2.44 -15.91
C LEU A 106 16.75 1.85 -17.02
N GLN A 107 17.09 0.54 -16.96
CA GLN A 107 17.84 -0.16 -18.01
C GLN A 107 17.15 -0.18 -19.38
N LYS A 108 15.85 0.10 -19.39
CA LYS A 108 15.02 0.16 -20.62
C LYS A 108 14.78 1.58 -21.10
N ASP A 109 15.50 2.57 -20.56
CA ASP A 109 15.29 4.00 -20.82
C ASP A 109 13.85 4.47 -20.51
N ILE A 110 13.22 3.85 -19.50
CA ILE A 110 11.89 4.20 -19.01
C ILE A 110 12.04 4.96 -17.69
N GLU A 111 11.37 6.09 -17.55
CA GLU A 111 11.40 6.92 -16.34
C GLU A 111 10.46 6.33 -15.26
N PRO A 112 10.92 5.99 -14.06
CA PRO A 112 10.06 5.51 -12.98
C PRO A 112 9.34 6.68 -12.30
N ILE A 113 8.01 6.53 -12.09
CA ILE A 113 7.22 7.34 -11.16
C ILE A 113 6.84 6.46 -9.99
N VAL A 114 7.20 6.85 -8.78
CA VAL A 114 6.94 6.04 -7.58
C VAL A 114 5.84 6.65 -6.72
N THR A 115 4.80 5.85 -6.44
CA THR A 115 3.73 6.20 -5.50
C THR A 115 4.06 5.62 -4.13
N LEU A 116 4.11 6.47 -3.11
CA LEU A 116 4.48 6.09 -1.74
C LEU A 116 3.32 5.40 -1.01
N SER A 117 2.11 5.90 -1.14
CA SER A 117 0.91 5.30 -0.54
C SER A 117 -0.15 5.04 -1.60
N HIS A 118 -0.48 3.75 -1.82
CA HIS A 118 -1.51 3.33 -2.77
C HIS A 118 -2.49 2.38 -2.09
N PHE A 119 -3.33 2.94 -1.22
CA PHE A 119 -4.41 2.26 -0.50
C PHE A 119 -3.95 1.19 0.50
N ASP A 120 -2.67 1.02 0.70
CA ASP A 120 -2.13 0.01 1.59
C ASP A 120 -1.25 0.65 2.67
N LEU A 121 -1.47 0.23 3.90
CA LEU A 121 -0.64 0.60 5.05
C LEU A 121 -0.51 -0.63 5.97
N PRO A 122 0.53 -0.70 6.82
CA PRO A 122 0.69 -1.82 7.74
C PRO A 122 -0.56 -2.03 8.60
N LEU A 123 -1.10 -3.25 8.58
CA LEU A 123 -2.31 -3.61 9.30
C LEU A 123 -2.17 -3.36 10.82
N HIS A 124 -0.97 -3.57 11.35
CA HIS A 124 -0.63 -3.26 12.73
C HIS A 124 -0.94 -1.80 13.10
N LEU A 125 -0.66 -0.84 12.21
CA LEU A 125 -0.93 0.58 12.45
C LEU A 125 -2.43 0.89 12.48
N TYR A 126 -3.20 0.20 11.65
CA TYR A 126 -4.66 0.27 11.73
C TYR A 126 -5.16 -0.30 13.06
N GLU A 127 -4.67 -1.46 13.45
CA GLU A 127 -5.13 -2.14 14.67
C GLU A 127 -4.75 -1.40 15.95
N LYS A 128 -3.57 -0.78 15.98
CA LYS A 128 -3.02 -0.11 17.16
C LYS A 128 -3.48 1.35 17.27
N TYR A 129 -3.56 2.06 16.16
CA TYR A 129 -3.76 3.51 16.14
C TYR A 129 -5.06 3.93 15.44
N GLY A 130 -5.75 3.03 14.76
CA GLY A 130 -6.89 3.36 13.91
C GLY A 130 -6.47 4.04 12.62
N ALA A 131 -5.27 3.73 12.11
CA ALA A 131 -4.70 4.31 10.89
C ALA A 131 -4.75 5.85 10.91
N TRP A 132 -5.17 6.49 9.82
CA TRP A 132 -5.19 7.96 9.70
C TRP A 132 -6.18 8.68 10.62
N LYS A 133 -6.91 7.98 11.50
CA LYS A 133 -7.58 8.61 12.64
C LYS A 133 -6.59 9.19 13.67
N SER A 134 -5.37 8.69 13.72
CA SER A 134 -4.35 9.09 14.69
C SER A 134 -3.29 9.99 14.08
N ARG A 135 -2.97 11.09 14.75
CA ARG A 135 -1.84 11.98 14.37
C ARG A 135 -0.47 11.28 14.43
N LYS A 136 -0.36 10.17 15.16
CA LYS A 136 0.86 9.34 15.19
C LYS A 136 1.26 8.82 13.81
N MET A 137 0.30 8.66 12.92
CA MET A 137 0.57 8.24 11.53
C MET A 137 1.48 9.21 10.78
N ILE A 138 1.47 10.50 11.11
CA ILE A 138 2.31 11.51 10.46
C ILE A 138 3.79 11.18 10.70
N GLU A 139 4.18 10.97 11.95
CA GLU A 139 5.57 10.63 12.31
C GLU A 139 6.00 9.29 11.68
N LEU A 140 5.11 8.30 11.70
CA LEU A 140 5.41 6.98 11.15
C LEU A 140 5.52 7.02 9.61
N TYR A 141 4.67 7.81 8.96
CA TYR A 141 4.73 8.02 7.53
C TYR A 141 5.97 8.81 7.11
N GLU A 142 6.34 9.82 7.87
CA GLU A 142 7.59 10.58 7.68
C GLU A 142 8.80 9.64 7.77
N HIS A 143 8.87 8.81 8.79
CA HIS A 143 9.93 7.82 8.95
C HIS A 143 10.02 6.85 7.75
N TYR A 144 8.87 6.35 7.29
CA TYR A 144 8.79 5.49 6.10
C TYR A 144 9.28 6.22 4.86
N THR A 145 8.75 7.41 4.59
CA THR A 145 9.08 8.17 3.37
C THR A 145 10.53 8.62 3.36
N GLU A 146 11.09 9.02 4.50
CA GLU A 146 12.50 9.37 4.63
C GLU A 146 13.41 8.19 4.24
N ALA A 147 13.12 6.99 4.74
CA ALA A 147 13.89 5.79 4.39
C ALA A 147 13.84 5.49 2.89
N VAL A 148 12.65 5.59 2.28
CA VAL A 148 12.43 5.36 0.85
C VAL A 148 13.15 6.42 0.00
N PHE A 149 12.98 7.70 0.33
CA PHE A 149 13.66 8.79 -0.39
C PHE A 149 15.17 8.67 -0.29
N ARG A 150 15.70 8.39 0.90
CA ARG A 150 17.14 8.24 1.12
C ARG A 150 17.73 7.12 0.28
N HIS A 151 17.00 6.01 0.13
CA HIS A 151 17.46 4.85 -0.63
C HIS A 151 17.40 5.08 -2.15
N PHE A 152 16.33 5.70 -2.65
CA PHE A 152 16.06 5.81 -4.09
C PHE A 152 16.34 7.18 -4.70
N LYS A 153 16.85 8.16 -3.95
CA LYS A 153 17.03 9.57 -4.39
C LYS A 153 17.83 9.72 -5.69
N ASP A 154 18.76 8.82 -5.94
CA ASP A 154 19.65 8.89 -7.12
C ASP A 154 19.05 8.14 -8.34
N LYS A 155 17.93 7.46 -8.16
CA LYS A 155 17.26 6.61 -9.18
C LYS A 155 15.87 7.12 -9.57
N VAL A 156 15.16 7.79 -8.68
CA VAL A 156 13.76 8.20 -8.85
C VAL A 156 13.63 9.71 -8.73
N ARG A 157 13.14 10.36 -9.78
CA ARG A 157 12.91 11.81 -9.84
C ARG A 157 11.49 12.21 -9.48
N TYR A 158 10.49 11.36 -9.80
CA TYR A 158 9.08 11.68 -9.71
C TYR A 158 8.37 10.82 -8.68
N TRP A 159 7.71 11.51 -7.74
CA TRP A 159 7.06 10.89 -6.60
C TRP A 159 5.60 11.33 -6.50
N ILE A 160 4.73 10.40 -6.14
CA ILE A 160 3.35 10.66 -5.76
C ILE A 160 3.20 10.25 -4.32
N THR A 161 2.77 11.17 -3.45
CA THR A 161 2.64 10.91 -2.01
C THR A 161 1.49 9.96 -1.70
N PHE A 162 0.30 10.30 -2.20
CA PHE A 162 -0.92 9.50 -2.02
C PHE A 162 -1.64 9.29 -3.34
N ASN A 163 -2.09 8.06 -3.58
CA ASN A 163 -2.97 7.77 -4.71
C ASN A 163 -4.41 8.15 -4.35
N GLU A 164 -5.08 8.83 -5.29
CA GLU A 164 -6.53 9.11 -5.22
C GLU A 164 -7.01 9.54 -3.82
N PHE A 165 -6.39 10.56 -3.26
CA PHE A 165 -6.70 11.06 -1.93
C PHE A 165 -8.20 11.38 -1.72
N ASN A 166 -8.90 11.78 -2.79
CA ASN A 166 -10.34 12.03 -2.82
C ASN A 166 -11.19 10.79 -2.49
N ILE A 167 -10.66 9.57 -2.64
CA ILE A 167 -11.41 8.34 -2.38
C ILE A 167 -11.78 8.16 -0.90
N LEU A 168 -11.12 8.88 0.01
CA LEU A 168 -11.47 8.90 1.44
C LEU A 168 -12.96 9.15 1.71
N HIS A 169 -13.62 9.94 0.84
CA HIS A 169 -15.05 10.22 0.99
C HIS A 169 -15.95 9.04 0.66
N HIS A 170 -15.54 8.22 -0.30
CA HIS A 170 -16.35 7.12 -0.83
C HIS A 170 -15.99 5.79 -0.17
N LEU A 171 -14.69 5.52 -0.06
CA LEU A 171 -14.14 4.27 0.46
C LEU A 171 -13.08 4.57 1.55
N PRO A 172 -13.50 5.10 2.71
CA PRO A 172 -12.57 5.59 3.74
C PRO A 172 -11.66 4.49 4.31
N TYR A 173 -12.10 3.24 4.39
CA TYR A 173 -11.19 2.16 4.78
C TYR A 173 -10.11 1.91 3.73
N LEU A 174 -10.48 1.84 2.46
CA LEU A 174 -9.52 1.66 1.38
C LEU A 174 -8.55 2.84 1.29
N GLY A 175 -9.07 4.06 1.32
CA GLY A 175 -8.28 5.28 1.14
C GLY A 175 -7.40 5.65 2.33
N GLY A 176 -7.77 5.26 3.56
CA GLY A 176 -7.09 5.72 4.77
C GLY A 176 -7.16 4.77 5.96
N GLY A 177 -7.61 3.54 5.80
CA GLY A 177 -7.78 2.60 6.92
C GLY A 177 -8.83 3.09 7.92
N LEU A 178 -9.83 3.86 7.50
CA LEU A 178 -10.83 4.41 8.41
C LEU A 178 -12.02 3.45 8.56
N SER A 179 -12.31 3.07 9.79
CA SER A 179 -13.56 2.43 10.19
C SER A 179 -14.25 3.28 11.25
N PHE A 180 -15.57 3.16 11.37
CA PHE A 180 -16.36 4.01 12.24
C PHE A 180 -17.08 3.15 13.27
N GLU A 181 -17.18 3.68 14.51
CA GLU A 181 -17.97 3.10 15.57
C GLU A 181 -19.37 3.69 15.58
N ASP A 182 -20.31 2.99 16.22
CA ASP A 182 -21.68 3.47 16.36
C ASP A 182 -21.71 4.86 17.03
N GLY A 183 -22.35 5.82 16.39
CA GLY A 183 -22.46 7.20 16.88
C GLY A 183 -21.29 8.12 16.49
N GLU A 184 -20.24 7.65 15.83
CA GLU A 184 -19.20 8.54 15.30
C GLU A 184 -19.73 9.37 14.11
N ASN A 185 -19.36 10.65 14.10
CA ASN A 185 -19.61 11.49 12.92
C ASN A 185 -18.61 11.17 11.82
N ARG A 186 -19.04 10.31 10.88
CA ARG A 186 -18.20 9.83 9.74
C ARG A 186 -17.55 10.98 8.97
N ASN A 187 -18.31 11.98 8.58
CA ASN A 187 -17.79 13.10 7.79
C ASN A 187 -16.72 13.88 8.56
N GLN A 188 -16.96 14.15 9.83
CA GLN A 188 -15.98 14.82 10.68
C GLN A 188 -14.67 14.02 10.76
N ARG A 189 -14.75 12.70 10.94
CA ARG A 189 -13.56 11.84 11.01
C ARG A 189 -12.79 11.79 9.70
N ILE A 190 -13.49 11.72 8.56
CA ILE A 190 -12.86 11.77 7.24
C ILE A 190 -12.11 13.09 7.05
N TRP A 191 -12.74 14.23 7.37
CA TRP A 191 -12.08 15.53 7.24
C TRP A 191 -10.90 15.69 8.20
N GLN A 192 -10.98 15.15 9.41
CA GLN A 192 -9.86 15.16 10.36
C GLN A 192 -8.68 14.31 9.85
N ALA A 193 -8.95 13.17 9.24
CA ALA A 193 -7.92 12.32 8.66
C ALA A 193 -7.29 12.94 7.40
N ALA A 194 -8.06 13.72 6.65
CA ALA A 194 -7.61 14.40 5.45
C ALA A 194 -6.73 15.63 5.76
N HIS A 195 -6.95 16.28 6.91
CA HIS A 195 -6.22 17.48 7.35
C HIS A 195 -4.90 17.13 8.02
#